data_37690c10c6be93fe6c98ae02a4a74ba6
#
_entry.id   37690c10c6be93fe6c98ae02a4a74ba6
#
_cell.length_a   1.000
_cell.length_b   1.000
_cell.length_c   1.000
_cell.angle_alpha   90.00
_cell.angle_beta   90.00
_cell.angle_gamma   90.00
#
_symmetry.space_group_name_H-M   'P 1'
#
loop_
_entity.id
_entity.type
_entity.pdbx_description
1 polymer ?
#
loop_
_entity_poly.entity_id
_entity_poly.type
_entity_poly.pdbx_seq_one_letter_code
_entity_poly.pdbx_strand_id
1 'polypeptide(L)'
;MKRLKFVTVMTVLLTVLIVNTLFFPPPAAGSDELKRQLLEELIALDATEKADLFADYNELYLAKTKTQAVLQGMEGREVTSSTKAWVDILLGIIADFERMTEFSKSSLPSDHSTALGLAEQINSPITMLDYYDAAKENGLPMLATLALERFYRGEGEFFELRAKGEEETRVKIEYEQLSAASYKKGGVYTFSDASRMEFESRRDEWIYARDMERASEYLTAARSHLANARNPSSGFFGAAFIEILKAKDSFEQAQKLYEKHKDKELENLSGIESEITIVYRRLMLETLKVVAVYLLILSVLTVILWTDFEKWGGDLDDTRLGEELIG
;
A
#
# COMPACT_ATOMS: atom_id res chain seq x y z
N MET A 1 20.35 52.01 33.15
CA MET A 1 21.20 52.54 32.04
C MET A 1 21.97 51.46 31.25
N LYS A 2 22.54 50.39 31.86
CA LYS A 2 23.28 49.33 31.10
C LYS A 2 22.46 48.55 30.08
N ARG A 3 21.20 48.20 30.40
CA ARG A 3 20.31 47.43 29.50
C ARG A 3 19.89 48.23 28.25
N LEU A 4 19.66 49.53 28.38
CA LEU A 4 19.28 50.40 27.26
C LEU A 4 20.39 50.52 26.22
N LYS A 5 21.67 50.66 26.71
CA LYS A 5 22.84 50.68 25.83
C LYS A 5 23.05 49.37 25.07
N PHE A 6 22.76 48.21 25.70
CA PHE A 6 22.91 46.90 25.07
C PHE A 6 21.87 46.73 23.94
N VAL A 7 20.57 47.10 24.18
CA VAL A 7 19.53 47.04 23.18
C VAL A 7 19.86 47.93 21.99
N THR A 8 20.33 49.15 22.23
CA THR A 8 20.70 50.07 21.14
C THR A 8 21.88 49.55 20.33
N VAL A 9 22.88 48.97 20.92
CA VAL A 9 24.03 48.36 20.21
C VAL A 9 23.58 47.15 19.38
N MET A 10 22.72 46.28 19.94
CA MET A 10 22.17 45.11 19.19
C MET A 10 21.31 45.55 18.03
N THR A 11 20.49 46.58 18.20
CA THR A 11 19.63 47.13 17.10
C THR A 11 20.49 47.72 15.98
N VAL A 12 21.53 48.46 16.31
CA VAL A 12 22.47 49.02 15.32
C VAL A 12 23.23 47.87 14.61
N LEU A 13 23.72 46.89 15.35
CA LEU A 13 24.37 45.69 14.75
C LEU A 13 23.43 44.96 13.80
N LEU A 14 22.19 44.71 14.22
CA LEU A 14 21.19 44.03 13.39
C LEU A 14 20.84 44.85 12.13
N THR A 15 20.71 46.18 12.28
CA THR A 15 20.44 47.11 11.13
C THR A 15 21.64 47.13 10.18
N VAL A 16 22.88 47.16 10.69
CA VAL A 16 24.09 47.08 9.86
C VAL A 16 24.18 45.71 9.14
N LEU A 17 23.81 44.60 9.82
CA LEU A 17 23.77 43.28 9.20
C LEU A 17 22.73 43.20 8.10
N ILE A 18 21.53 43.73 8.34
CA ILE A 18 20.45 43.76 7.35
C ILE A 18 20.80 44.66 6.17
N VAL A 19 21.37 45.84 6.41
CA VAL A 19 21.83 46.75 5.36
C VAL A 19 22.98 46.10 4.56
N ASN A 20 23.95 45.46 5.22
CA ASN A 20 25.01 44.73 4.52
C ASN A 20 24.49 43.59 3.67
N THR A 21 23.49 42.80 4.14
CA THR A 21 22.93 41.73 3.36
C THR A 21 22.04 42.22 2.22
N LEU A 22 21.38 43.37 2.36
CA LEU A 22 20.49 43.94 1.33
C LEU A 22 21.24 44.77 0.28
N PHE A 23 22.30 45.50 0.70
CA PHE A 23 23.01 46.41 -0.21
C PHE A 23 24.37 45.87 -0.69
N PHE A 24 24.93 44.88 0.00
CA PHE A 24 26.10 44.12 -0.43
C PHE A 24 25.73 42.65 -0.40
N PRO A 25 24.92 42.17 -1.32
CA PRO A 25 24.78 40.73 -1.48
C PRO A 25 26.20 40.16 -1.63
N PRO A 26 26.51 39.01 -1.02
CA PRO A 26 27.80 38.37 -1.24
C PRO A 26 28.03 38.35 -2.74
N PRO A 27 29.25 38.67 -3.23
CA PRO A 27 29.51 38.64 -4.68
C PRO A 27 28.95 37.32 -5.21
N ALA A 28 27.99 37.42 -6.14
CA ALA A 28 27.48 36.24 -6.81
C ALA A 28 28.71 35.49 -7.28
N ALA A 29 28.93 34.29 -6.80
CA ALA A 29 30.01 33.43 -7.27
C ALA A 29 29.91 33.50 -8.78
N GLY A 30 30.96 33.97 -9.44
CA GLY A 30 30.89 34.28 -10.87
C GLY A 30 30.34 33.08 -11.59
N SER A 31 29.58 33.24 -12.64
CA SER A 31 28.91 32.15 -13.37
C SER A 31 29.89 31.01 -13.72
N ASP A 32 31.16 31.34 -13.91
CA ASP A 32 32.23 30.38 -14.16
C ASP A 32 32.57 29.53 -12.92
N GLU A 33 32.53 30.11 -11.72
CA GLU A 33 32.76 29.36 -10.47
C GLU A 33 31.59 28.40 -10.20
N LEU A 34 30.36 28.84 -10.40
CA LEU A 34 29.20 27.96 -10.27
C LEU A 34 29.23 26.82 -11.28
N LYS A 35 29.60 27.12 -12.55
CA LYS A 35 29.78 26.11 -13.59
C LYS A 35 30.83 25.06 -13.20
N ARG A 36 31.99 25.54 -12.67
CA ARG A 36 33.06 24.67 -12.22
C ARG A 36 32.59 23.75 -11.08
N GLN A 37 31.87 24.29 -10.09
CA GLN A 37 31.34 23.51 -8.96
C GLN A 37 30.39 22.40 -9.45
N LEU A 38 29.44 22.73 -10.31
CA LEU A 38 28.48 21.75 -10.84
C LEU A 38 29.17 20.66 -11.67
N LEU A 39 30.21 21.02 -12.45
CA LEU A 39 31.00 20.04 -13.19
C LEU A 39 31.84 19.15 -12.26
N GLU A 40 32.45 19.71 -11.22
CA GLU A 40 33.19 18.94 -10.20
C GLU A 40 32.27 17.94 -9.49
N GLU A 41 31.04 18.34 -9.09
CA GLU A 41 30.05 17.46 -8.50
C GLU A 41 29.66 16.32 -9.44
N LEU A 42 29.40 16.61 -10.71
CA LEU A 42 29.08 15.58 -11.71
C LEU A 42 30.27 14.65 -12.01
N ILE A 43 31.50 15.15 -11.97
CA ILE A 43 32.72 14.33 -12.14
C ILE A 43 32.94 13.46 -10.91
N ALA A 44 32.67 13.99 -9.71
CA ALA A 44 32.79 13.22 -8.48
C ALA A 44 31.89 11.97 -8.45
N LEU A 45 30.78 11.96 -9.20
CA LEU A 45 29.95 10.78 -9.39
C LEU A 45 30.64 9.63 -10.14
N ASP A 46 31.77 9.88 -10.82
CA ASP A 46 32.57 8.84 -11.48
C ASP A 46 33.50 8.10 -10.50
N ALA A 47 33.55 8.51 -9.23
CA ALA A 47 34.29 7.78 -8.22
C ALA A 47 33.83 6.33 -8.12
N THR A 48 34.77 5.44 -7.76
CA THR A 48 34.61 3.97 -7.81
C THR A 48 33.39 3.42 -7.08
N GLU A 49 32.90 4.14 -6.07
CA GLU A 49 31.70 3.75 -5.29
C GLU A 49 30.39 3.79 -6.09
N LYS A 50 30.33 4.59 -7.17
CA LYS A 50 29.11 4.74 -8.01
C LYS A 50 29.20 4.01 -9.36
N ALA A 51 30.31 3.36 -9.65
CA ALA A 51 30.49 2.61 -10.89
C ALA A 51 29.44 1.50 -11.03
N ASP A 52 29.09 0.84 -9.93
CA ASP A 52 28.06 -0.22 -9.92
C ASP A 52 26.69 0.34 -10.24
N LEU A 53 26.31 1.52 -9.66
CA LEU A 53 25.02 2.16 -9.97
C LEU A 53 24.88 2.46 -11.47
N PHE A 54 25.92 3.00 -12.09
CA PHE A 54 25.89 3.35 -13.51
C PHE A 54 26.00 2.12 -14.42
N ALA A 55 26.57 1.02 -13.95
CA ALA A 55 26.53 -0.26 -14.66
C ALA A 55 25.11 -0.86 -14.68
N ASP A 56 24.41 -0.77 -13.54
CA ASP A 56 23.04 -1.26 -13.39
C ASP A 56 22.03 -0.34 -14.11
N TYR A 57 22.28 0.99 -14.08
CA TYR A 57 21.39 2.03 -14.64
C TYR A 57 22.14 2.94 -15.61
N ASN A 58 22.42 2.41 -16.81
CA ASN A 58 23.11 3.15 -17.87
C ASN A 58 22.39 4.44 -18.28
N GLU A 59 21.08 4.50 -18.09
CA GLU A 59 20.24 5.67 -18.32
C GLU A 59 20.65 6.86 -17.43
N LEU A 60 21.02 6.60 -16.17
CA LEU A 60 21.51 7.63 -15.25
C LEU A 60 22.91 8.11 -15.63
N TYR A 61 23.78 7.20 -16.07
CA TYR A 61 25.09 7.57 -16.63
C TYR A 61 24.93 8.48 -17.85
N LEU A 62 24.02 8.14 -18.75
CA LEU A 62 23.74 8.96 -19.94
C LEU A 62 23.16 10.33 -19.55
N ALA A 63 22.24 10.40 -18.56
CA ALA A 63 21.72 11.65 -18.05
C ALA A 63 22.82 12.54 -17.48
N LYS A 64 23.72 11.98 -16.66
CA LYS A 64 24.90 12.67 -16.13
C LYS A 64 25.78 13.20 -17.27
N THR A 65 26.16 12.37 -18.23
CA THR A 65 27.04 12.73 -19.34
C THR A 65 26.42 13.83 -20.21
N LYS A 66 25.14 13.77 -20.52
CA LYS A 66 24.42 14.83 -21.22
C LYS A 66 24.43 16.15 -20.44
N THR A 67 24.23 16.07 -19.12
CA THR A 67 24.28 17.26 -18.24
C THR A 67 25.67 17.90 -18.27
N GLN A 68 26.75 17.10 -18.22
CA GLN A 68 28.13 17.59 -18.37
C GLN A 68 28.34 18.27 -19.70
N ALA A 69 27.86 17.66 -20.80
CA ALA A 69 27.97 18.24 -22.14
C ALA A 69 27.21 19.58 -22.27
N VAL A 70 26.01 19.68 -21.71
CA VAL A 70 25.24 20.94 -21.65
C VAL A 70 26.00 22.03 -20.90
N LEU A 71 26.52 21.73 -19.71
CA LEU A 71 27.30 22.70 -18.92
C LEU A 71 28.59 23.11 -19.63
N GLN A 72 29.30 22.18 -20.27
CA GLN A 72 30.50 22.49 -21.05
C GLN A 72 30.18 23.40 -22.25
N GLY A 73 29.09 23.10 -22.97
CA GLY A 73 28.62 23.90 -24.11
C GLY A 73 28.15 25.31 -23.78
N MET A 74 28.00 25.65 -22.49
CA MET A 74 27.67 27.02 -22.00
C MET A 74 28.93 27.92 -21.93
N GLU A 75 29.91 27.75 -22.83
CA GLU A 75 31.08 28.61 -22.87
C GLU A 75 30.70 30.06 -23.16
N GLY A 76 31.09 30.98 -22.23
CA GLY A 76 30.76 32.42 -22.34
C GLY A 76 29.31 32.79 -22.05
N ARG A 77 28.46 31.85 -21.62
CA ARG A 77 27.09 32.11 -21.12
C ARG A 77 27.05 31.96 -19.62
N GLU A 78 26.30 32.86 -18.97
CA GLU A 78 26.09 32.74 -17.52
C GLU A 78 25.27 31.50 -17.16
N VAL A 79 25.79 30.70 -16.23
CA VAL A 79 25.03 29.65 -15.57
C VAL A 79 24.01 30.30 -14.65
N THR A 80 22.74 30.12 -14.95
CA THR A 80 21.64 30.73 -14.23
C THR A 80 21.28 29.92 -12.97
N SER A 81 20.52 30.54 -12.05
CA SER A 81 19.91 29.83 -10.91
C SER A 81 18.99 28.70 -11.37
N SER A 82 18.34 28.84 -12.53
CA SER A 82 17.54 27.78 -13.14
C SER A 82 18.41 26.57 -13.56
N THR A 83 19.58 26.84 -14.12
CA THR A 83 20.55 25.75 -14.47
C THR A 83 20.97 24.98 -13.23
N LYS A 84 21.34 25.70 -12.17
CA LYS A 84 21.68 25.08 -10.90
C LYS A 84 20.54 24.22 -10.38
N ALA A 85 19.30 24.72 -10.37
CA ALA A 85 18.16 24.03 -9.80
C ALA A 85 17.89 22.68 -10.49
N TRP A 86 17.89 22.58 -11.82
CA TRP A 86 17.63 21.28 -12.45
C TRP A 86 18.83 20.34 -12.36
N VAL A 87 20.08 20.83 -12.28
CA VAL A 87 21.25 19.99 -12.01
C VAL A 87 21.17 19.41 -10.59
N ASP A 88 20.85 20.24 -9.59
CA ASP A 88 20.66 19.79 -8.21
C ASP A 88 19.57 18.71 -8.10
N ILE A 89 18.47 18.86 -8.85
CA ILE A 89 17.39 17.85 -8.92
C ILE A 89 17.93 16.53 -9.49
N LEU A 90 18.69 16.59 -10.58
CA LEU A 90 19.28 15.38 -11.19
C LEU A 90 20.26 14.70 -10.24
N LEU A 91 21.12 15.46 -9.56
CA LEU A 91 22.04 14.94 -8.54
C LEU A 91 21.27 14.26 -7.40
N GLY A 92 20.16 14.87 -6.95
CA GLY A 92 19.26 14.31 -5.97
C GLY A 92 18.64 12.98 -6.44
N ILE A 93 18.16 12.91 -7.68
CA ILE A 93 17.64 11.66 -8.28
C ILE A 93 18.71 10.57 -8.28
N ILE A 94 19.95 10.87 -8.68
CA ILE A 94 21.05 9.90 -8.70
C ILE A 94 21.36 9.41 -7.28
N ALA A 95 21.37 10.29 -6.28
CA ALA A 95 21.59 9.92 -4.88
C ALA A 95 20.44 9.04 -4.33
N ASP A 96 19.21 9.33 -4.69
CA ASP A 96 18.06 8.51 -4.29
C ASP A 96 18.09 7.13 -4.97
N PHE A 97 18.51 7.04 -6.23
CA PHE A 97 18.73 5.76 -6.90
C PHE A 97 19.85 4.95 -6.23
N GLU A 98 20.93 5.57 -5.79
CA GLU A 98 22.01 4.91 -5.05
C GLU A 98 21.46 4.26 -3.76
N ARG A 99 20.75 5.03 -2.95
CA ARG A 99 20.13 4.54 -1.71
C ARG A 99 19.13 3.40 -1.99
N MET A 100 18.29 3.56 -3.00
CA MET A 100 17.30 2.56 -3.40
C MET A 100 17.99 1.27 -3.86
N THR A 101 19.05 1.37 -4.66
CA THR A 101 19.83 0.21 -5.16
C THR A 101 20.56 -0.52 -4.03
N GLU A 102 21.02 0.19 -3.01
CA GLU A 102 21.63 -0.41 -1.83
C GLU A 102 20.65 -1.36 -1.12
N PHE A 103 19.40 -0.94 -0.92
CA PHE A 103 18.36 -1.82 -0.37
C PHE A 103 18.02 -2.99 -1.31
N SER A 104 17.96 -2.77 -2.62
CA SER A 104 17.64 -3.81 -3.61
C SER A 104 18.74 -4.87 -3.77
N LYS A 105 19.96 -4.62 -3.30
CA LYS A 105 21.04 -5.63 -3.27
C LYS A 105 20.90 -6.62 -2.11
N SER A 106 20.03 -6.35 -1.16
CA SER A 106 19.76 -7.24 -0.03
C SER A 106 19.02 -8.51 -0.48
N SER A 107 19.18 -9.57 0.30
CA SER A 107 18.36 -10.79 0.14
C SER A 107 17.05 -10.73 0.94
N LEU A 108 16.80 -9.67 1.72
CA LEU A 108 15.66 -9.55 2.62
C LEU A 108 14.48 -8.83 1.93
N PRO A 109 13.28 -9.44 1.87
CA PRO A 109 12.11 -8.81 1.26
C PRO A 109 11.71 -7.46 1.90
N SER A 110 11.99 -7.26 3.20
CA SER A 110 11.76 -5.98 3.89
C SER A 110 12.56 -4.83 3.31
N ASP A 111 13.79 -5.09 2.89
CA ASP A 111 14.67 -4.10 2.30
C ASP A 111 14.19 -3.71 0.90
N HIS A 112 13.76 -4.69 0.09
CA HIS A 112 13.12 -4.45 -1.19
C HIS A 112 11.82 -3.66 -1.06
N SER A 113 11.01 -3.91 -0.03
CA SER A 113 9.82 -3.10 0.27
C SER A 113 10.20 -1.65 0.60
N THR A 114 11.33 -1.43 1.29
CA THR A 114 11.88 -0.10 1.57
C THR A 114 12.36 0.57 0.28
N ALA A 115 13.05 -0.16 -0.60
CA ALA A 115 13.47 0.31 -1.91
C ALA A 115 12.27 0.76 -2.78
N LEU A 116 11.17 -0.01 -2.78
CA LEU A 116 9.93 0.35 -3.48
C LEU A 116 9.33 1.65 -2.92
N GLY A 117 9.37 1.86 -1.59
CA GLY A 117 8.93 3.11 -0.96
C GLY A 117 9.77 4.32 -1.38
N LEU A 118 11.09 4.16 -1.51
CA LEU A 118 11.98 5.20 -2.03
C LEU A 118 11.71 5.50 -3.51
N ALA A 119 11.49 4.46 -4.31
CA ALA A 119 11.16 4.61 -5.73
C ALA A 119 9.91 5.47 -5.98
N GLU A 120 8.91 5.38 -5.11
CA GLU A 120 7.72 6.24 -5.19
C GLU A 120 8.05 7.73 -5.00
N GLN A 121 9.02 8.04 -4.16
CA GLN A 121 9.42 9.42 -3.86
C GLN A 121 10.20 10.04 -5.02
N ILE A 122 10.94 9.26 -5.80
CA ILE A 122 11.75 9.72 -6.95
C ILE A 122 10.86 10.27 -8.08
N ASN A 123 9.62 9.84 -8.20
CA ASN A 123 8.72 10.30 -9.25
C ASN A 123 8.49 11.82 -9.24
N SER A 124 8.41 12.44 -8.06
CA SER A 124 8.23 13.88 -7.91
C SER A 124 9.43 14.69 -8.46
N PRO A 125 10.69 14.43 -8.08
CA PRO A 125 11.86 15.04 -8.69
C PRO A 125 11.94 14.84 -10.22
N ILE A 126 11.61 13.65 -10.74
CA ILE A 126 11.59 13.41 -12.20
C ILE A 126 10.58 14.34 -12.87
N THR A 127 9.37 14.48 -12.31
CA THR A 127 8.36 15.39 -12.83
C THR A 127 8.83 16.85 -12.77
N MET A 128 9.59 17.23 -11.72
CA MET A 128 10.19 18.56 -11.62
C MET A 128 11.19 18.87 -12.73
N LEU A 129 11.98 17.88 -13.16
CA LEU A 129 12.91 18.06 -14.29
C LEU A 129 12.17 18.46 -15.59
N ASP A 130 10.94 17.99 -15.80
CA ASP A 130 10.18 18.28 -17.02
C ASP A 130 9.73 19.74 -17.13
N TYR A 131 9.77 20.50 -16.02
CA TYR A 131 9.50 21.95 -16.03
C TYR A 131 10.68 22.80 -16.51
N TYR A 132 11.87 22.21 -16.65
CA TYR A 132 13.06 22.91 -17.11
C TYR A 132 13.35 22.58 -18.58
N ASP A 133 13.18 23.54 -19.48
CA ASP A 133 13.35 23.35 -20.94
C ASP A 133 14.71 22.69 -21.27
N ALA A 134 15.79 23.14 -20.64
CA ALA A 134 17.13 22.58 -20.87
C ALA A 134 17.23 21.10 -20.45
N ALA A 135 16.60 20.69 -19.36
CA ALA A 135 16.56 19.31 -18.93
C ALA A 135 15.67 18.47 -19.86
N LYS A 136 14.53 19.01 -20.26
CA LYS A 136 13.56 18.36 -21.14
C LYS A 136 14.12 18.15 -22.54
N GLU A 137 14.71 19.19 -23.16
CA GLU A 137 15.32 19.12 -24.49
C GLU A 137 16.46 18.08 -24.56
N ASN A 138 17.17 17.87 -23.45
CA ASN A 138 18.20 16.84 -23.34
C ASN A 138 17.66 15.46 -22.95
N GLY A 139 16.34 15.32 -22.75
CA GLY A 139 15.67 14.07 -22.44
C GLY A 139 16.00 13.52 -21.04
N LEU A 140 16.42 14.37 -20.09
CA LEU A 140 16.79 13.94 -18.73
C LEU A 140 15.62 13.32 -17.97
N PRO A 141 14.39 13.88 -18.00
CA PRO A 141 13.23 13.25 -17.36
C PRO A 141 12.95 11.87 -17.93
N MET A 142 13.05 11.70 -19.26
CA MET A 142 12.86 10.41 -19.92
C MET A 142 13.91 9.37 -19.47
N LEU A 143 15.18 9.76 -19.39
CA LEU A 143 16.25 8.86 -18.97
C LEU A 143 16.06 8.42 -17.49
N ALA A 144 15.70 9.35 -16.60
CA ALA A 144 15.40 9.02 -15.21
C ALA A 144 14.16 8.09 -15.09
N THR A 145 13.15 8.31 -15.94
CA THR A 145 11.96 7.46 -16.00
C THR A 145 12.30 6.04 -16.48
N LEU A 146 13.15 5.90 -17.50
CA LEU A 146 13.60 4.58 -17.99
C LEU A 146 14.42 3.83 -16.92
N ALA A 147 15.26 4.54 -16.16
CA ALA A 147 15.96 3.93 -15.03
C ALA A 147 14.98 3.42 -13.97
N LEU A 148 13.93 4.18 -13.68
CA LEU A 148 12.88 3.78 -12.72
C LEU A 148 12.05 2.59 -13.25
N GLU A 149 11.74 2.54 -14.55
CA GLU A 149 11.13 1.37 -15.21
C GLU A 149 11.99 0.11 -15.01
N ARG A 150 13.30 0.22 -15.25
CA ARG A 150 14.26 -0.87 -15.05
C ARG A 150 14.28 -1.36 -13.60
N PHE A 151 14.27 -0.42 -12.65
CA PHE A 151 14.19 -0.75 -11.23
C PHE A 151 12.92 -1.55 -10.90
N TYR A 152 11.74 -1.07 -11.30
CA TYR A 152 10.49 -1.77 -11.04
C TYR A 152 10.41 -3.14 -11.70
N ARG A 153 11.07 -3.34 -12.85
CA ARG A 153 11.20 -4.66 -13.47
C ARG A 153 12.00 -5.59 -12.57
N GLY A 154 13.17 -5.15 -12.09
CA GLY A 154 14.01 -5.94 -11.18
C GLY A 154 13.30 -6.32 -9.88
N GLU A 155 12.57 -5.38 -9.27
CA GLU A 155 11.78 -5.64 -8.06
C GLU A 155 10.62 -6.62 -8.33
N GLY A 156 9.96 -6.49 -9.48
CA GLY A 156 8.94 -7.43 -9.92
C GLY A 156 9.49 -8.85 -10.04
N GLU A 157 10.65 -9.02 -10.67
CA GLU A 157 11.35 -10.29 -10.83
C GLU A 157 11.83 -10.87 -9.48
N PHE A 158 12.32 -10.02 -8.57
CA PHE A 158 12.72 -10.45 -7.23
C PHE A 158 11.54 -11.08 -6.48
N PHE A 159 10.41 -10.37 -6.37
CA PHE A 159 9.22 -10.87 -5.68
C PHE A 159 8.58 -12.06 -6.40
N GLU A 160 8.67 -12.13 -7.73
CA GLU A 160 8.28 -13.31 -8.51
C GLU A 160 9.06 -14.56 -8.09
N LEU A 161 10.38 -14.46 -7.98
CA LEU A 161 11.23 -15.56 -7.54
C LEU A 161 10.93 -15.97 -6.10
N ARG A 162 10.66 -14.99 -5.22
CA ARG A 162 10.27 -15.26 -3.83
C ARG A 162 8.93 -15.96 -3.74
N ALA A 163 7.92 -15.52 -4.50
CA ALA A 163 6.61 -16.17 -4.53
C ALA A 163 6.69 -17.62 -5.01
N LYS A 164 7.51 -17.90 -6.02
CA LYS A 164 7.73 -19.29 -6.52
C LYS A 164 8.39 -20.22 -5.53
N GLY A 165 9.24 -19.68 -4.64
CA GLY A 165 9.97 -20.45 -3.62
C GLY A 165 9.29 -20.50 -2.26
N GLU A 166 8.16 -19.82 -2.06
CA GLU A 166 7.50 -19.71 -0.77
C GLU A 166 6.46 -20.82 -0.58
N GLU A 167 6.52 -21.52 0.56
CA GLU A 167 5.59 -22.59 0.92
C GLU A 167 4.40 -22.08 1.73
N GLU A 168 4.60 -21.01 2.52
CA GLU A 168 3.53 -20.42 3.31
C GLU A 168 2.61 -19.59 2.41
N THR A 169 1.37 -20.04 2.18
CA THR A 169 0.40 -19.45 1.28
C THR A 169 0.19 -17.96 1.53
N ARG A 170 0.14 -17.52 2.79
CA ARG A 170 -0.06 -16.11 3.13
C ARG A 170 1.10 -15.22 2.66
N VAL A 171 2.33 -15.66 2.90
CA VAL A 171 3.55 -14.94 2.49
C VAL A 171 3.69 -14.97 0.97
N LYS A 172 3.37 -16.10 0.34
CA LYS A 172 3.32 -16.23 -1.11
C LYS A 172 2.37 -15.22 -1.75
N ILE A 173 1.14 -15.09 -1.25
CA ILE A 173 0.16 -14.10 -1.72
C ILE A 173 0.70 -12.66 -1.61
N GLU A 174 1.43 -12.34 -0.53
CA GLU A 174 2.05 -11.04 -0.34
C GLU A 174 3.10 -10.76 -1.41
N TYR A 175 3.98 -11.74 -1.70
CA TYR A 175 4.99 -11.59 -2.76
C TYR A 175 4.38 -11.49 -4.16
N GLU A 176 3.34 -12.26 -4.46
CA GLU A 176 2.59 -12.15 -5.71
C GLU A 176 1.97 -10.75 -5.87
N GLN A 177 1.47 -10.17 -4.79
CA GLN A 177 0.92 -8.82 -4.79
C GLN A 177 2.02 -7.77 -5.02
N LEU A 178 3.20 -7.89 -4.38
CA LEU A 178 4.32 -6.98 -4.56
C LEU A 178 4.89 -7.06 -5.98
N SER A 179 5.00 -8.26 -6.53
CA SER A 179 5.41 -8.47 -7.93
C SER A 179 4.44 -7.79 -8.90
N ALA A 180 3.14 -8.04 -8.77
CA ALA A 180 2.11 -7.41 -9.61
C ALA A 180 2.11 -5.88 -9.49
N ALA A 181 2.30 -5.34 -8.27
CA ALA A 181 2.36 -3.91 -8.02
C ALA A 181 3.60 -3.27 -8.68
N SER A 182 4.75 -3.93 -8.63
CA SER A 182 5.99 -3.48 -9.28
C SER A 182 5.83 -3.44 -10.80
N TYR A 183 5.33 -4.50 -11.42
CA TYR A 183 5.04 -4.50 -12.85
C TYR A 183 4.02 -3.45 -13.27
N LYS A 184 2.97 -3.23 -12.47
CA LYS A 184 2.00 -2.16 -12.74
C LYS A 184 2.68 -0.79 -12.76
N LYS A 185 3.56 -0.50 -11.79
CA LYS A 185 4.28 0.78 -11.71
C LYS A 185 5.27 0.94 -12.85
N GLY A 186 6.03 -0.08 -13.17
CA GLY A 186 6.95 -0.07 -14.31
C GLY A 186 6.23 0.23 -15.62
N GLY A 187 5.06 -0.36 -15.86
CA GLY A 187 4.27 -0.12 -17.07
C GLY A 187 3.74 1.30 -17.24
N VAL A 188 3.66 2.10 -16.18
CA VAL A 188 3.25 3.52 -16.24
C VAL A 188 4.35 4.40 -16.81
N TYR A 189 5.62 4.03 -16.58
CA TYR A 189 6.77 4.84 -16.98
C TYR A 189 7.33 4.49 -18.34
N THR A 190 6.94 3.36 -18.92
CA THR A 190 7.48 2.93 -20.23
C THR A 190 6.99 3.82 -21.37
N PHE A 191 7.88 4.17 -22.27
CA PHE A 191 7.61 4.91 -23.52
C PHE A 191 7.46 4.00 -24.74
N SER A 192 7.75 2.70 -24.59
CA SER A 192 7.59 1.70 -25.63
C SER A 192 6.30 0.93 -25.44
N ASP A 193 5.48 0.83 -26.50
CA ASP A 193 4.25 0.02 -26.44
C ASP A 193 4.54 -1.45 -26.18
N ALA A 194 5.64 -1.97 -26.74
CA ALA A 194 6.06 -3.36 -26.48
C ALA A 194 6.42 -3.60 -25.02
N SER A 195 7.22 -2.71 -24.41
CA SER A 195 7.54 -2.80 -22.99
C SER A 195 6.30 -2.65 -22.11
N ARG A 196 5.39 -1.72 -22.48
CA ARG A 196 4.13 -1.55 -21.74
C ARG A 196 3.29 -2.82 -21.76
N MET A 197 3.12 -3.44 -22.94
CA MET A 197 2.38 -4.70 -23.07
C MET A 197 3.02 -5.83 -22.26
N GLU A 198 4.36 -5.90 -22.21
CA GLU A 198 5.08 -6.87 -21.40
C GLU A 198 4.79 -6.68 -19.90
N PHE A 199 4.90 -5.44 -19.39
CA PHE A 199 4.57 -5.12 -18.00
C PHE A 199 3.12 -5.44 -17.66
N GLU A 200 2.18 -5.11 -18.54
CA GLU A 200 0.75 -5.40 -18.35
C GLU A 200 0.51 -6.91 -18.33
N SER A 201 1.14 -7.68 -19.21
CA SER A 201 1.01 -9.14 -19.23
C SER A 201 1.55 -9.78 -17.94
N ARG A 202 2.75 -9.37 -17.50
CA ARG A 202 3.34 -9.90 -16.26
C ARG A 202 2.51 -9.50 -15.03
N ARG A 203 2.03 -8.25 -14.97
CA ARG A 203 1.11 -7.81 -13.91
C ARG A 203 -0.13 -8.68 -13.84
N ASP A 204 -0.77 -8.94 -14.98
CA ASP A 204 -2.02 -9.68 -15.04
C ASP A 204 -1.81 -11.15 -14.67
N GLU A 205 -0.68 -11.74 -15.05
CA GLU A 205 -0.26 -13.09 -14.65
C GLU A 205 -0.14 -13.18 -13.12
N TRP A 206 0.53 -12.22 -12.48
CA TRP A 206 0.71 -12.25 -11.02
C TRP A 206 -0.55 -11.87 -10.24
N ILE A 207 -1.41 -11.04 -10.81
CA ILE A 207 -2.75 -10.79 -10.24
C ILE A 207 -3.58 -12.08 -10.29
N TYR A 208 -3.53 -12.81 -11.40
CA TYR A 208 -4.21 -14.10 -11.53
C TYR A 208 -3.66 -15.12 -10.52
N ALA A 209 -2.34 -15.30 -10.44
CA ALA A 209 -1.71 -16.22 -9.49
C ALA A 209 -2.14 -15.92 -8.04
N ARG A 210 -2.02 -14.68 -7.61
CA ARG A 210 -2.46 -14.22 -6.29
C ARG A 210 -3.94 -14.52 -6.02
N ASP A 211 -4.80 -14.22 -6.97
CA ASP A 211 -6.24 -14.40 -6.80
C ASP A 211 -6.60 -15.90 -6.75
N MET A 212 -5.88 -16.76 -7.47
CA MET A 212 -6.07 -18.21 -7.42
C MET A 212 -5.57 -18.81 -6.08
N GLU A 213 -4.42 -18.37 -5.57
CA GLU A 213 -3.95 -18.79 -4.25
C GLU A 213 -4.94 -18.38 -3.15
N ARG A 214 -5.45 -17.15 -3.18
CA ARG A 214 -6.51 -16.69 -2.26
C ARG A 214 -7.79 -17.51 -2.37
N ALA A 215 -8.22 -17.82 -3.59
CA ALA A 215 -9.39 -18.65 -3.81
C ALA A 215 -9.21 -20.06 -3.21
N SER A 216 -8.04 -20.66 -3.38
CA SER A 216 -7.66 -21.95 -2.77
C SER A 216 -7.67 -21.88 -1.24
N GLU A 217 -7.12 -20.81 -0.65
CA GLU A 217 -7.15 -20.57 0.81
C GLU A 217 -8.59 -20.46 1.33
N TYR A 218 -9.44 -19.69 0.66
CA TYR A 218 -10.86 -19.59 1.01
C TYR A 218 -11.61 -20.93 0.88
N LEU A 219 -11.32 -21.72 -0.14
CA LEU A 219 -11.92 -23.07 -0.25
C LEU A 219 -11.47 -24.00 0.88
N THR A 220 -10.20 -23.93 1.25
CA THR A 220 -9.66 -24.71 2.37
C THR A 220 -10.34 -24.29 3.68
N ALA A 221 -10.50 -23.01 3.91
CA ALA A 221 -11.24 -22.46 5.06
C ALA A 221 -12.71 -22.90 5.04
N ALA A 222 -13.38 -22.82 3.88
CA ALA A 222 -14.77 -23.27 3.72
C ALA A 222 -14.95 -24.76 4.08
N ARG A 223 -14.05 -25.63 3.61
CA ARG A 223 -14.05 -27.06 3.94
C ARG A 223 -13.81 -27.30 5.42
N SER A 224 -12.87 -26.58 6.03
CA SER A 224 -12.59 -26.66 7.48
C SER A 224 -13.80 -26.25 8.31
N HIS A 225 -14.42 -25.11 8.00
CA HIS A 225 -15.63 -24.66 8.68
C HIS A 225 -16.81 -25.59 8.47
N LEU A 226 -16.96 -26.19 7.27
CA LEU A 226 -17.99 -27.19 6.99
C LEU A 226 -17.78 -28.46 7.82
N ALA A 227 -16.53 -28.92 7.99
CA ALA A 227 -16.20 -30.04 8.86
C ALA A 227 -16.52 -29.73 10.33
N ASN A 228 -16.18 -28.53 10.81
CA ASN A 228 -16.50 -28.06 12.15
C ASN A 228 -18.02 -27.93 12.39
N ALA A 229 -18.76 -27.49 11.37
CA ALA A 229 -20.23 -27.43 11.45
C ALA A 229 -20.88 -28.81 11.56
N ARG A 230 -20.27 -29.84 10.96
CA ARG A 230 -20.72 -31.26 11.08
C ARG A 230 -20.41 -31.87 12.45
N ASN A 231 -19.26 -31.51 13.01
CA ASN A 231 -18.76 -32.02 14.29
C ASN A 231 -18.31 -30.85 15.20
N PRO A 232 -19.26 -30.11 15.79
CA PRO A 232 -18.90 -28.94 16.60
C PRO A 232 -18.10 -29.38 17.83
N SER A 233 -16.92 -28.81 18.02
CA SER A 233 -16.03 -29.05 19.15
C SER A 233 -16.55 -28.46 20.47
N SER A 234 -17.46 -27.51 20.41
CA SER A 234 -18.10 -26.87 21.58
C SER A 234 -19.54 -27.33 21.71
N GLY A 235 -19.94 -27.70 22.92
CA GLY A 235 -21.35 -28.01 23.25
C GLY A 235 -22.28 -26.79 23.23
N PHE A 236 -21.79 -25.64 22.76
CA PHE A 236 -22.60 -24.43 22.66
C PHE A 236 -23.64 -24.58 21.53
N PHE A 237 -24.90 -24.40 21.89
CA PHE A 237 -26.00 -24.34 20.94
C PHE A 237 -25.78 -23.17 19.96
N GLY A 238 -25.63 -23.44 18.72
CA GLY A 238 -25.38 -22.43 17.68
C GLY A 238 -23.93 -22.39 17.17
N ALA A 239 -22.98 -23.07 17.83
CA ALA A 239 -21.59 -23.14 17.32
C ALA A 239 -21.53 -23.70 15.90
N ALA A 240 -22.26 -24.78 15.64
CA ALA A 240 -22.38 -25.39 14.31
C ALA A 240 -22.99 -24.40 13.28
N PHE A 241 -23.95 -23.59 13.70
CA PHE A 241 -24.58 -22.59 12.83
C PHE A 241 -23.62 -21.46 12.48
N ILE A 242 -22.82 -20.99 13.42
CA ILE A 242 -21.77 -19.99 13.17
C ILE A 242 -20.74 -20.55 12.19
N GLU A 243 -20.32 -21.79 12.37
CA GLU A 243 -19.34 -22.41 11.47
C GLU A 243 -19.87 -22.60 10.05
N ILE A 244 -21.15 -22.97 9.85
CA ILE A 244 -21.71 -23.07 8.51
C ILE A 244 -21.87 -21.70 7.82
N LEU A 245 -22.13 -20.63 8.57
CA LEU A 245 -22.14 -19.27 8.03
C LEU A 245 -20.75 -18.84 7.56
N LYS A 246 -19.70 -19.15 8.34
CA LYS A 246 -18.31 -18.91 7.94
C LYS A 246 -17.92 -19.74 6.72
N ALA A 247 -18.34 -21.00 6.66
CA ALA A 247 -18.13 -21.84 5.50
C ALA A 247 -18.74 -21.24 4.23
N LYS A 248 -19.95 -20.72 4.34
CA LYS A 248 -20.68 -20.09 3.24
C LYS A 248 -19.95 -18.80 2.80
N ASP A 249 -19.56 -17.93 3.72
CA ASP A 249 -18.86 -16.70 3.41
C ASP A 249 -17.52 -16.97 2.73
N SER A 250 -16.71 -17.89 3.25
CA SER A 250 -15.45 -18.30 2.63
C SER A 250 -15.66 -18.87 1.23
N PHE A 251 -16.69 -19.69 1.03
CA PHE A 251 -17.04 -20.23 -0.27
C PHE A 251 -17.42 -19.15 -1.28
N GLU A 252 -18.25 -18.17 -0.88
CA GLU A 252 -18.64 -17.04 -1.73
C GLU A 252 -17.44 -16.17 -2.11
N GLN A 253 -16.46 -15.98 -1.21
CA GLN A 253 -15.22 -15.26 -1.53
C GLN A 253 -14.39 -16.02 -2.58
N ALA A 254 -14.25 -17.33 -2.46
CA ALA A 254 -13.57 -18.16 -3.45
C ALA A 254 -14.27 -18.10 -4.81
N GLN A 255 -15.59 -18.28 -4.82
CA GLN A 255 -16.41 -18.26 -6.03
C GLN A 255 -16.24 -16.93 -6.79
N LYS A 256 -16.29 -15.79 -6.11
CA LYS A 256 -16.08 -14.46 -6.73
C LYS A 256 -14.72 -14.34 -7.43
N LEU A 257 -13.67 -14.92 -6.87
CA LEU A 257 -12.34 -14.88 -7.48
C LEU A 257 -12.27 -15.76 -8.72
N TYR A 258 -12.84 -16.98 -8.69
CA TYR A 258 -12.91 -17.84 -9.87
C TYR A 258 -13.80 -17.25 -10.98
N GLU A 259 -14.93 -16.65 -10.63
CA GLU A 259 -15.81 -15.96 -11.60
C GLU A 259 -15.10 -14.77 -12.26
N LYS A 260 -14.37 -13.97 -11.49
CA LYS A 260 -13.59 -12.83 -11.98
C LYS A 260 -12.64 -13.24 -13.11
N HIS A 261 -12.01 -14.39 -12.98
CA HIS A 261 -11.04 -14.90 -13.95
C HIS A 261 -11.60 -15.93 -14.93
N LYS A 262 -12.90 -16.26 -14.83
CA LYS A 262 -13.57 -17.31 -15.64
C LYS A 262 -12.80 -18.63 -15.60
N ASP A 263 -12.32 -18.98 -14.40
CA ASP A 263 -11.52 -20.16 -14.22
C ASP A 263 -12.33 -21.44 -14.32
N LYS A 264 -11.71 -22.51 -14.84
CA LYS A 264 -12.37 -23.82 -15.03
C LYS A 264 -12.73 -24.50 -13.70
N GLU A 265 -12.03 -24.16 -12.60
CA GLU A 265 -12.33 -24.68 -11.27
C GLU A 265 -13.74 -24.27 -10.79
N LEU A 266 -14.34 -23.25 -11.39
CA LEU A 266 -15.73 -22.85 -11.10
C LEU A 266 -16.72 -24.02 -11.27
N GLU A 267 -16.52 -24.88 -12.28
CA GLU A 267 -17.36 -26.05 -12.51
C GLU A 267 -17.27 -27.08 -11.38
N ASN A 268 -16.11 -27.16 -10.73
CA ASN A 268 -15.85 -28.12 -9.65
C ASN A 268 -16.43 -27.66 -8.29
N LEU A 269 -16.88 -26.40 -8.17
CA LEU A 269 -17.39 -25.85 -6.91
C LEU A 269 -18.80 -26.34 -6.55
N SER A 270 -19.58 -26.83 -7.53
CA SER A 270 -20.98 -27.24 -7.34
C SER A 270 -21.16 -28.30 -6.24
N GLY A 271 -20.17 -29.20 -6.09
CA GLY A 271 -20.17 -30.21 -5.03
C GLY A 271 -20.10 -29.59 -3.61
N ILE A 272 -19.20 -28.64 -3.41
CA ILE A 272 -19.03 -27.96 -2.11
C ILE A 272 -20.24 -27.08 -1.80
N GLU A 273 -20.76 -26.38 -2.78
CA GLU A 273 -21.97 -25.55 -2.66
C GLU A 273 -23.16 -26.38 -2.20
N SER A 274 -23.38 -27.54 -2.83
CA SER A 274 -24.48 -28.44 -2.46
C SER A 274 -24.32 -28.96 -1.03
N GLU A 275 -23.12 -29.33 -0.61
CA GLU A 275 -22.85 -29.77 0.76
C GLU A 275 -23.09 -28.68 1.80
N ILE A 276 -22.62 -27.47 1.57
CA ILE A 276 -22.87 -26.30 2.43
C ILE A 276 -24.37 -26.07 2.55
N THR A 277 -25.09 -26.10 1.42
CA THR A 277 -26.54 -25.87 1.37
C THR A 277 -27.32 -26.93 2.16
N ILE A 278 -26.92 -28.21 2.04
CA ILE A 278 -27.56 -29.32 2.77
C ILE A 278 -27.37 -29.15 4.28
N VAL A 279 -26.11 -28.90 4.72
CA VAL A 279 -25.79 -28.73 6.14
C VAL A 279 -26.48 -27.47 6.69
N TYR A 280 -26.46 -26.36 5.96
CA TYR A 280 -27.14 -25.12 6.32
C TYR A 280 -28.64 -25.32 6.55
N ARG A 281 -29.33 -25.96 5.60
CA ARG A 281 -30.78 -26.27 5.71
C ARG A 281 -31.08 -27.15 6.91
N ARG A 282 -30.27 -28.19 7.15
CA ARG A 282 -30.40 -29.04 8.31
C ARG A 282 -30.28 -28.27 9.63
N LEU A 283 -29.21 -27.49 9.78
CA LEU A 283 -28.95 -26.72 11.00
C LEU A 283 -30.02 -25.62 11.21
N MET A 284 -30.48 -25.00 10.11
CA MET A 284 -31.57 -24.02 10.18
C MET A 284 -32.87 -24.64 10.70
N LEU A 285 -33.23 -25.84 10.21
CA LEU A 285 -34.40 -26.57 10.69
C LEU A 285 -34.28 -26.99 12.16
N GLU A 286 -33.09 -27.43 12.59
CA GLU A 286 -32.82 -27.78 13.99
C GLU A 286 -32.89 -26.54 14.89
N THR A 287 -32.34 -25.41 14.48
CA THR A 287 -32.43 -24.13 15.20
C THR A 287 -33.87 -23.66 15.29
N LEU A 288 -34.64 -23.75 14.23
CA LEU A 288 -36.06 -23.36 14.21
C LEU A 288 -36.90 -24.21 15.17
N LYS A 289 -36.64 -25.51 15.27
CA LYS A 289 -37.29 -26.40 16.24
C LYS A 289 -37.01 -25.95 17.67
N VAL A 290 -35.74 -25.62 17.98
CA VAL A 290 -35.37 -25.17 19.35
C VAL A 290 -35.99 -23.83 19.65
N VAL A 291 -35.98 -22.87 18.72
CA VAL A 291 -36.65 -21.57 18.91
C VAL A 291 -38.15 -21.78 19.12
N ALA A 292 -38.80 -22.67 18.38
CA ALA A 292 -40.21 -22.99 18.57
C ALA A 292 -40.50 -23.55 19.97
N VAL A 293 -39.63 -24.44 20.48
CA VAL A 293 -39.72 -24.96 21.86
C VAL A 293 -39.56 -23.85 22.89
N TYR A 294 -38.57 -22.97 22.73
CA TYR A 294 -38.39 -21.81 23.63
C TYR A 294 -39.59 -20.87 23.62
N LEU A 295 -40.14 -20.57 22.44
CA LEU A 295 -41.37 -19.74 22.34
C LEU A 295 -42.59 -20.39 23.02
N LEU A 296 -42.71 -21.73 22.91
CA LEU A 296 -43.75 -22.46 23.55
C LEU A 296 -43.61 -22.40 25.10
N ILE A 297 -42.40 -22.62 25.62
CA ILE A 297 -42.10 -22.49 27.05
C ILE A 297 -42.40 -21.06 27.52
N LEU A 298 -41.95 -20.06 26.77
CA LEU A 298 -42.19 -18.64 27.12
C LEU A 298 -43.69 -18.33 27.13
N SER A 299 -44.45 -18.86 26.17
CA SER A 299 -45.90 -18.69 26.09
C SER A 299 -46.60 -19.32 27.30
N VAL A 300 -46.17 -20.55 27.69
CA VAL A 300 -46.71 -21.21 28.89
C VAL A 300 -46.39 -20.42 30.17
N LEU A 301 -45.16 -19.95 30.31
CA LEU A 301 -44.76 -19.11 31.44
C LEU A 301 -45.55 -17.80 31.49
N THR A 302 -45.78 -17.17 30.35
CA THR A 302 -46.59 -15.95 30.26
C THR A 302 -48.01 -16.19 30.72
N VAL A 303 -48.63 -17.32 30.32
CA VAL A 303 -49.97 -17.69 30.74
C VAL A 303 -50.03 -17.96 32.27
N ILE A 304 -49.03 -18.67 32.82
CA ILE A 304 -48.95 -18.92 34.28
C ILE A 304 -48.81 -17.61 35.04
N LEU A 305 -47.91 -16.75 34.61
CA LEU A 305 -47.72 -15.43 35.25
C LEU A 305 -48.98 -14.58 35.16
N TRP A 306 -49.66 -14.60 34.00
CA TRP A 306 -50.93 -13.86 33.84
C TRP A 306 -52.03 -14.37 34.78
N THR A 307 -52.19 -15.70 34.90
CA THR A 307 -53.19 -16.28 35.80
C THR A 307 -52.87 -16.04 37.29
N ASP A 308 -51.59 -16.02 37.64
CA ASP A 308 -51.19 -15.66 39.03
C ASP A 308 -51.35 -14.16 39.27
N PHE A 309 -51.12 -13.30 38.28
CA PHE A 309 -51.39 -11.86 38.40
C PHE A 309 -52.88 -11.54 38.52
N GLU A 310 -53.77 -12.27 37.81
CA GLU A 310 -55.21 -12.16 37.91
C GLU A 310 -55.70 -12.56 39.34
N LYS A 311 -55.14 -13.63 39.90
CA LYS A 311 -55.44 -14.03 41.30
C LYS A 311 -54.96 -12.97 42.27
N TRP A 312 -53.79 -12.38 42.11
CA TRP A 312 -53.28 -11.28 42.97
C TRP A 312 -54.12 -10.01 42.82
N GLY A 313 -54.58 -9.68 41.64
CA GLY A 313 -55.47 -8.56 41.38
C GLY A 313 -56.82 -8.73 41.99
N GLY A 314 -57.34 -9.95 41.99
CA GLY A 314 -58.62 -10.30 42.72
C GLY A 314 -58.54 -10.19 44.27
N ASP A 315 -57.40 -10.61 44.85
CA ASP A 315 -57.15 -10.46 46.28
C ASP A 315 -56.97 -9.00 46.74
N LEU A 316 -56.53 -8.13 45.86
CA LEU A 316 -56.39 -6.68 46.13
C LEU A 316 -57.71 -5.94 46.03
N ASP A 317 -58.68 -6.41 45.25
CA ASP A 317 -60.01 -5.85 45.13
C ASP A 317 -60.93 -6.29 46.39
N ASP A 318 -60.66 -7.45 46.98
CA ASP A 318 -61.36 -7.93 48.16
C ASP A 318 -60.87 -7.30 49.46
N THR A 319 -59.72 -6.64 49.48
CA THR A 319 -59.29 -5.79 50.61
C THR A 319 -59.96 -4.41 50.51
N ARG A 320 -61.28 -4.36 50.69
CA ARG A 320 -62.03 -3.12 50.98
C ARG A 320 -61.64 -2.61 52.37
N LEU A 321 -60.51 -1.97 52.45
CA LEU A 321 -60.13 -1.12 53.62
C LEU A 321 -60.86 0.22 53.62
N GLY A 322 -62.06 0.26 53.06
CA GLY A 322 -62.78 1.52 52.85
C GLY A 322 -64.11 1.68 53.63
N GLU A 323 -64.62 0.63 54.24
CA GLU A 323 -65.98 0.74 54.93
C GLU A 323 -65.99 0.75 56.48
N GLU A 324 -64.82 0.62 57.09
CA GLU A 324 -64.79 0.66 58.61
C GLU A 324 -64.26 1.98 59.21
N LEU A 325 -64.11 3.04 58.44
CA LEU A 325 -63.63 4.35 58.94
C LEU A 325 -64.65 5.47 58.83
N ILE A 326 -65.96 5.17 58.56
CA ILE A 326 -67.03 6.14 58.64
C ILE A 326 -68.19 5.47 59.35
N GLY A 327 -68.07 5.39 60.70
CA GLY A 327 -69.09 5.01 61.67
C GLY A 327 -68.85 5.70 62.95
#